data_f7555efd0c51d30fa694b5a31d8d101c
#
_entry.id   f7555efd0c51d30fa694b5a31d8d101c
#
_cell.length_a   1.000
_cell.length_b   1.000
_cell.length_c   1.000
_cell.angle_alpha   90.00
_cell.angle_beta   90.00
_cell.angle_gamma   90.00
#
_symmetry.space_group_name_H-M   'P 1'
#
loop_
_entity.id
_entity.type
_entity.pdbx_description
1 polymer ?
#
loop_
_entity_poly.entity_id
_entity_poly.type
_entity_poly.pdbx_seq_one_letter_code
_entity_poly.pdbx_strand_id
1 'polypeptide(L)'
;DHYNHIKVATYAKKLRDAGVRVLLGAHGQREGLAAHWEMWMLNQGGFTPWESLRASSYDASISLGMDKDIGSIEVGKLADIVVINGEVLEDIRKSEMISHTMINGRLYNVKDMSEVASGKSKLKPLFFNRLDVNAMPSSTSEALKRKGERHLWVH
;
A
#
# COMPACT_ATOMS: atom_id res chain seq x y z
N ASP A 1 -17.34 -22.76 3.94
CA ASP A 1 -16.07 -22.03 3.97
C ASP A 1 -16.27 -20.71 4.70
N HIS A 2 -15.64 -20.59 5.85
CA HIS A 2 -15.83 -19.41 6.70
C HIS A 2 -14.67 -18.45 6.52
N TYR A 3 -14.76 -17.56 5.55
CA TYR A 3 -13.81 -16.46 5.41
C TYR A 3 -14.01 -15.48 6.58
N ASN A 4 -13.26 -15.67 7.64
CA ASN A 4 -13.38 -14.85 8.86
C ASN A 4 -13.16 -13.35 8.59
N HIS A 5 -12.32 -13.00 7.59
CA HIS A 5 -12.09 -11.60 7.24
C HIS A 5 -13.36 -10.87 6.78
N ILE A 6 -14.26 -11.54 6.04
CA ILE A 6 -15.54 -10.95 5.62
C ILE A 6 -16.40 -10.63 6.84
N LYS A 7 -16.48 -11.55 7.82
CA LYS A 7 -17.21 -11.32 9.06
C LYS A 7 -16.64 -10.13 9.83
N VAL A 8 -15.32 -10.08 9.98
CA VAL A 8 -14.63 -8.96 10.64
C VAL A 8 -14.94 -7.64 9.92
N ALA A 9 -14.83 -7.61 8.61
CA ALA A 9 -15.13 -6.43 7.80
C ALA A 9 -16.62 -6.02 7.91
N THR A 10 -17.54 -6.99 8.01
CA THR A 10 -18.97 -6.70 8.23
C THR A 10 -19.20 -6.05 9.61
N TYR A 11 -18.49 -6.48 10.64
CA TYR A 11 -18.57 -5.81 11.95
C TYR A 11 -17.92 -4.42 11.91
N ALA A 12 -16.82 -4.27 11.21
CA ALA A 12 -16.20 -2.96 10.97
C ALA A 12 -17.16 -1.99 10.26
N LYS A 13 -17.94 -2.50 9.27
CA LYS A 13 -18.99 -1.69 8.62
C LYS A 13 -20.07 -1.24 9.61
N LYS A 14 -20.54 -2.13 10.48
CA LYS A 14 -21.54 -1.78 11.52
C LYS A 14 -21.00 -0.70 12.47
N LEU A 15 -19.72 -0.79 12.85
CA LEU A 15 -19.08 0.25 13.67
C LEU A 15 -19.04 1.59 12.93
N ARG A 16 -18.66 1.57 11.64
CA ARG A 16 -18.66 2.78 10.81
C ARG A 16 -20.05 3.39 10.72
N ASP A 17 -21.08 2.58 10.48
CA ASP A 17 -22.48 3.03 10.38
C ASP A 17 -23.00 3.60 11.71
N ALA A 18 -22.45 3.15 12.83
CA ALA A 18 -22.69 3.70 14.17
C ALA A 18 -21.86 4.95 14.49
N GLY A 19 -21.09 5.49 13.51
CA GLY A 19 -20.31 6.71 13.66
C GLY A 19 -18.89 6.50 14.18
N VAL A 20 -18.44 5.25 14.36
CA VAL A 20 -17.06 4.95 14.74
C VAL A 20 -16.17 5.06 13.51
N ARG A 21 -15.04 5.74 13.63
CA ARG A 21 -14.07 5.86 12.54
C ARG A 21 -13.29 4.56 12.38
N VAL A 22 -13.37 3.97 11.20
CA VAL A 22 -12.64 2.75 10.82
C VAL A 22 -11.54 3.13 9.84
N LEU A 23 -10.33 2.69 10.10
CA LEU A 23 -9.13 3.01 9.33
C LEU A 23 -8.48 1.74 8.80
N LEU A 24 -7.61 1.90 7.79
CA LEU A 24 -6.70 0.85 7.38
C LEU A 24 -5.61 0.67 8.45
N GLY A 25 -5.25 -0.60 8.70
CA GLY A 25 -4.21 -0.99 9.63
C GLY A 25 -3.22 -1.99 9.03
N ALA A 26 -2.99 -1.93 7.72
CA ALA A 26 -2.04 -2.81 7.04
C ALA A 26 -0.65 -2.72 7.70
N HIS A 27 -0.25 -3.77 8.39
CA HIS A 27 0.86 -3.80 9.35
C HIS A 27 2.27 -3.81 8.71
N GLY A 28 2.39 -3.58 7.39
CA GLY A 28 3.68 -3.54 6.69
C GLY A 28 4.28 -4.91 6.37
N GLN A 29 3.63 -6.00 6.69
CA GLN A 29 4.10 -7.36 6.37
C GLN A 29 4.14 -7.66 4.86
N ARG A 30 3.34 -6.93 4.09
CA ARG A 30 3.28 -6.94 2.63
C ARG A 30 3.20 -5.51 2.15
N GLU A 31 4.34 -4.86 2.12
CA GLU A 31 4.48 -3.44 1.78
C GLU A 31 3.77 -3.09 0.48
N GLY A 32 2.95 -2.04 0.51
CA GLY A 32 2.11 -1.60 -0.60
C GLY A 32 0.88 -2.48 -0.82
N LEU A 33 1.05 -3.77 -1.04
CA LEU A 33 -0.03 -4.69 -1.41
C LEU A 33 -1.05 -4.91 -0.29
N ALA A 34 -0.61 -4.97 0.97
CA ALA A 34 -1.50 -5.21 2.10
C ALA A 34 -2.54 -4.10 2.28
N ALA A 35 -2.21 -2.85 1.99
CA ALA A 35 -3.15 -1.75 2.02
C ALA A 35 -4.30 -1.93 1.00
N HIS A 36 -3.98 -2.40 -0.21
CA HIS A 36 -5.00 -2.72 -1.22
C HIS A 36 -5.88 -3.88 -0.78
N TRP A 37 -5.28 -4.95 -0.28
CA TRP A 37 -6.03 -6.10 0.24
C TRP A 37 -6.99 -5.71 1.35
N GLU A 38 -6.58 -4.85 2.26
CA GLU A 38 -7.44 -4.41 3.34
C GLU A 38 -8.61 -3.54 2.85
N MET A 39 -8.38 -2.64 1.89
CA MET A 39 -9.47 -1.92 1.21
C MET A 39 -10.46 -2.87 0.55
N TRP A 40 -9.97 -3.93 -0.11
CA TRP A 40 -10.82 -4.93 -0.75
C TRP A 40 -11.60 -5.76 0.28
N MET A 41 -10.97 -6.13 1.40
CA MET A 41 -11.66 -6.83 2.49
C MET A 41 -12.75 -5.97 3.14
N LEU A 42 -12.49 -4.69 3.37
CA LEU A 42 -13.51 -3.76 3.85
C LEU A 42 -14.70 -3.70 2.88
N ASN A 43 -14.45 -3.61 1.59
CA ASN A 43 -15.49 -3.62 0.56
C ASN A 43 -16.30 -4.93 0.57
N GLN A 44 -15.65 -6.09 0.71
CA GLN A 44 -16.32 -7.37 0.87
C GLN A 44 -17.22 -7.43 2.11
N GLY A 45 -16.91 -6.65 3.13
CA GLY A 45 -17.69 -6.51 4.37
C GLY A 45 -18.85 -5.51 4.27
N GLY A 46 -19.03 -4.85 3.10
CA GLY A 46 -20.13 -3.93 2.83
C GLY A 46 -19.75 -2.45 2.82
N PHE A 47 -18.46 -2.11 2.93
CA PHE A 47 -18.02 -0.75 2.64
C PHE A 47 -18.20 -0.45 1.15
N THR A 48 -18.64 0.74 0.81
CA THR A 48 -18.54 1.21 -0.58
C THR A 48 -17.08 1.45 -0.96
N PRO A 49 -16.71 1.43 -2.26
CA PRO A 49 -15.36 1.79 -2.68
C PRO A 49 -14.92 3.17 -2.14
N TRP A 50 -15.80 4.14 -2.14
CA TRP A 50 -15.55 5.47 -1.58
C TRP A 50 -15.23 5.43 -0.08
N GLU A 51 -16.00 4.67 0.70
CA GLU A 51 -15.74 4.50 2.14
C GLU A 51 -14.40 3.81 2.41
N SER A 52 -14.02 2.83 1.59
CA SER A 52 -12.73 2.12 1.70
C SER A 52 -11.56 3.06 1.39
N LEU A 53 -11.67 3.86 0.34
CA LEU A 53 -10.67 4.88 0.00
C LEU A 53 -10.57 5.96 1.08
N ARG A 54 -11.69 6.38 1.62
CA ARG A 54 -11.73 7.36 2.69
C ARG A 54 -11.08 6.84 3.97
N ALA A 55 -11.30 5.57 4.32
CA ALA A 55 -10.66 4.92 5.46
C ALA A 55 -9.12 4.85 5.30
N SER A 56 -8.63 4.80 4.07
CA SER A 56 -7.19 4.76 3.76
C SER A 56 -6.53 6.14 3.65
N SER A 57 -7.30 7.23 3.61
CA SER A 57 -6.78 8.58 3.38
C SER A 57 -7.32 9.59 4.40
N TYR A 58 -8.45 10.20 4.11
CA TYR A 58 -8.98 11.31 4.90
C TYR A 58 -9.33 10.93 6.34
N ASP A 59 -10.02 9.81 6.56
CA ASP A 59 -10.39 9.38 7.91
C ASP A 59 -9.14 9.05 8.75
N ALA A 60 -8.09 8.52 8.09
CA ALA A 60 -6.80 8.28 8.72
C ALA A 60 -6.10 9.59 9.12
N SER A 61 -6.10 10.61 8.26
CA SER A 61 -5.49 11.90 8.56
C SER A 61 -6.14 12.59 9.76
N ILE A 62 -7.47 12.51 9.88
CA ILE A 62 -8.20 13.04 11.05
C ILE A 62 -7.77 12.31 12.33
N SER A 63 -7.64 10.99 12.27
CA SER A 63 -7.26 10.20 13.44
C SER A 63 -5.83 10.46 13.92
N LEU A 64 -4.97 10.88 13.00
CA LEU A 64 -3.60 11.32 13.30
C LEU A 64 -3.51 12.81 13.71
N GLY A 65 -4.61 13.57 13.62
CA GLY A 65 -4.62 15.01 13.84
C GLY A 65 -3.91 15.81 12.74
N MET A 66 -3.78 15.24 11.54
CA MET A 66 -3.06 15.81 10.39
C MET A 66 -3.98 16.21 9.24
N ASP A 67 -5.29 16.26 9.46
CA ASP A 67 -6.30 16.52 8.45
C ASP A 67 -6.23 17.94 7.85
N LYS A 68 -5.51 18.86 8.50
CA LYS A 68 -5.23 20.19 7.94
C LYS A 68 -4.10 20.17 6.90
N ASP A 69 -3.23 19.19 6.96
CA ASP A 69 -2.02 19.11 6.15
C ASP A 69 -2.07 18.04 5.06
N ILE A 70 -2.80 16.94 5.29
CA ILE A 70 -2.87 15.78 4.39
C ILE A 70 -4.27 15.16 4.34
N GLY A 71 -4.45 14.14 3.51
CA GLY A 71 -5.63 13.26 3.48
C GLY A 71 -6.72 13.67 2.49
N SER A 72 -6.69 14.89 1.96
CA SER A 72 -7.60 15.38 0.91
C SER A 72 -6.88 16.33 -0.04
N ILE A 73 -7.44 16.50 -1.24
CA ILE A 73 -6.91 17.42 -2.25
C ILE A 73 -7.54 18.78 -2.03
N GLU A 74 -6.83 19.64 -1.34
CA GLU A 74 -7.26 21.00 -1.02
C GLU A 74 -6.08 21.98 -1.13
N VAL A 75 -6.37 23.22 -1.46
CA VAL A 75 -5.35 24.28 -1.53
C VAL A 75 -4.72 24.48 -0.14
N GLY A 76 -3.42 24.46 -0.09
CA GLY A 76 -2.64 24.62 1.15
C GLY A 76 -2.18 23.32 1.82
N LYS A 77 -2.70 22.16 1.39
CA LYS A 77 -2.24 20.86 1.88
C LYS A 77 -1.02 20.36 1.11
N LEU A 78 -0.30 19.44 1.72
CA LEU A 78 0.81 18.72 1.07
C LEU A 78 0.27 17.92 -0.12
N ALA A 79 0.96 18.01 -1.24
CA ALA A 79 0.60 17.30 -2.45
C ALA A 79 1.17 15.87 -2.42
N ASP A 80 0.60 15.03 -1.56
CA ASP A 80 0.86 13.59 -1.46
C ASP A 80 -0.31 12.86 -2.12
N ILE A 81 -0.13 12.45 -3.36
CA ILE A 81 -1.22 11.99 -4.23
C ILE A 81 -0.84 10.67 -4.91
N VAL A 82 -1.81 9.80 -5.06
CA VAL A 82 -1.71 8.57 -5.86
C VAL A 82 -2.59 8.72 -7.10
N VAL A 83 -2.04 8.42 -8.28
CA VAL A 83 -2.79 8.42 -9.55
C VAL A 83 -3.09 6.98 -9.94
N ILE A 84 -4.37 6.65 -9.98
CA ILE A 84 -4.88 5.31 -10.30
C ILE A 84 -5.49 5.30 -11.70
N ASN A 85 -5.10 4.34 -12.53
CA ASN A 85 -5.66 4.13 -13.85
C ASN A 85 -6.87 3.19 -13.77
N GLY A 86 -8.06 3.74 -13.65
CA GLY A 86 -9.30 2.97 -13.63
C GLY A 86 -10.37 3.59 -12.73
N GLU A 87 -11.60 3.13 -12.93
CA GLU A 87 -12.77 3.58 -12.18
C GLU A 87 -12.80 2.87 -10.80
N VAL A 88 -11.97 3.37 -9.88
CA VAL A 88 -11.80 2.78 -8.54
C VAL A 88 -13.06 2.89 -7.67
N LEU A 89 -13.94 3.84 -7.98
CA LEU A 89 -15.23 3.98 -7.30
C LEU A 89 -16.27 2.96 -7.76
N GLU A 90 -16.08 2.36 -8.92
CA GLU A 90 -16.91 1.25 -9.41
C GLU A 90 -16.35 -0.10 -8.93
N ASP A 91 -15.03 -0.24 -8.97
CA ASP A 91 -14.33 -1.45 -8.56
C ASP A 91 -13.07 -1.11 -7.76
N ILE A 92 -13.15 -1.31 -6.46
CA ILE A 92 -12.05 -1.02 -5.53
C ILE A 92 -10.79 -1.85 -5.82
N ARG A 93 -10.90 -2.96 -6.54
CA ARG A 93 -9.74 -3.77 -6.93
C ARG A 93 -8.81 -3.03 -7.88
N LYS A 94 -9.33 -2.06 -8.63
CA LYS A 94 -8.52 -1.18 -9.47
C LYS A 94 -7.60 -0.25 -8.68
N SER A 95 -7.71 -0.21 -7.35
CA SER A 95 -6.83 0.57 -6.48
C SER A 95 -5.34 0.23 -6.66
N GLU A 96 -4.99 -0.98 -7.09
CA GLU A 96 -3.61 -1.39 -7.38
C GLU A 96 -3.08 -0.88 -8.73
N MET A 97 -3.94 -0.36 -9.61
CA MET A 97 -3.56 0.14 -10.93
C MET A 97 -2.90 1.52 -10.85
N ILE A 98 -1.90 1.65 -9.99
CA ILE A 98 -1.20 2.91 -9.76
C ILE A 98 -0.27 3.19 -10.94
N SER A 99 -0.36 4.39 -11.50
CA SER A 99 0.53 4.87 -12.56
C SER A 99 1.62 5.80 -12.04
N HIS A 100 1.26 6.67 -11.10
CA HIS A 100 2.17 7.63 -10.51
C HIS A 100 1.89 7.80 -9.02
N THR A 101 2.93 8.20 -8.30
CA THR A 101 2.81 8.69 -6.92
C THR A 101 3.43 10.08 -6.83
N MET A 102 2.81 10.95 -6.06
CA MET A 102 3.33 12.28 -5.78
C MET A 102 3.64 12.39 -4.30
N ILE A 103 4.80 12.90 -3.97
CA ILE A 103 5.26 13.14 -2.61
C ILE A 103 5.73 14.59 -2.53
N ASN A 104 5.07 15.37 -1.69
CA ASN A 104 5.37 16.80 -1.50
C ASN A 104 5.50 17.55 -2.85
N GLY A 105 4.55 17.32 -3.76
CA GLY A 105 4.48 17.93 -5.09
C GLY A 105 5.40 17.34 -6.15
N ARG A 106 6.24 16.35 -5.83
CA ARG A 106 7.14 15.69 -6.79
C ARG A 106 6.50 14.41 -7.29
N LEU A 107 6.24 14.36 -8.59
CA LEU A 107 5.56 13.24 -9.25
C LEU A 107 6.57 12.19 -9.74
N TYR A 108 6.32 10.93 -9.40
CA TYR A 108 7.15 9.79 -9.76
C TYR A 108 6.35 8.76 -10.54
N ASN A 109 6.96 8.20 -11.58
CA ASN A 109 6.42 7.06 -12.31
C ASN A 109 6.65 5.77 -11.49
N VAL A 110 5.62 4.96 -11.28
CA VAL A 110 5.75 3.73 -10.46
C VAL A 110 6.54 2.61 -11.14
N LYS A 111 6.70 2.63 -12.46
CA LYS A 111 7.43 1.58 -13.19
C LYS A 111 8.93 1.58 -12.90
N ASP A 112 9.51 2.76 -12.76
CA ASP A 112 10.96 2.92 -12.59
C ASP A 112 11.34 3.93 -11.50
N MET A 113 10.34 4.47 -10.81
CA MET A 113 10.47 5.49 -9.76
C MET A 113 11.24 6.73 -10.23
N SER A 114 11.23 7.02 -11.54
CA SER A 114 11.78 8.26 -12.05
C SER A 114 10.88 9.43 -11.74
N GLU A 115 11.46 10.55 -11.34
CA GLU A 115 10.73 11.81 -11.20
C GLU A 115 10.35 12.35 -12.58
N VAL A 116 9.08 12.60 -12.80
CA VAL A 116 8.54 12.98 -14.13
C VAL A 116 9.15 14.28 -14.63
N ALA A 117 9.31 15.29 -13.77
CA ALA A 117 9.80 16.60 -14.17
C ALA A 117 11.30 16.61 -14.56
N SER A 118 12.13 15.84 -13.86
CA SER A 118 13.59 15.85 -14.07
C SER A 118 14.14 14.60 -14.76
N GLY A 119 13.36 13.52 -14.85
CA GLY A 119 13.81 12.20 -15.29
C GLY A 119 14.88 11.57 -14.39
N LYS A 120 15.19 12.20 -13.24
CA LYS A 120 16.17 11.75 -12.25
C LYS A 120 15.52 10.83 -11.20
N SER A 121 16.35 10.33 -10.30
CA SER A 121 15.89 9.52 -9.17
C SER A 121 15.20 8.20 -9.57
N LYS A 122 15.74 7.52 -10.59
CA LYS A 122 15.31 6.16 -10.93
C LYS A 122 15.59 5.22 -9.77
N LEU A 123 14.68 4.27 -9.58
CA LEU A 123 14.88 3.20 -8.63
C LEU A 123 16.21 2.48 -8.92
N LYS A 124 17.08 2.41 -7.93
CA LYS A 124 18.27 1.58 -8.05
C LYS A 124 17.84 0.11 -8.07
N PRO A 125 18.50 -0.75 -8.87
CA PRO A 125 18.19 -2.16 -8.86
C PRO A 125 18.19 -2.70 -7.44
N LEU A 126 17.12 -3.38 -7.06
CA LEU A 126 17.00 -3.99 -5.74
C LEU A 126 18.15 -5.02 -5.58
N PHE A 127 18.59 -5.21 -4.33
CA PHE A 127 19.77 -6.06 -4.10
C PHE A 127 19.60 -7.47 -4.67
N PHE A 128 18.39 -8.02 -4.66
CA PHE A 128 18.10 -9.35 -5.22
C PHE A 128 18.08 -9.35 -6.76
N ASN A 129 17.84 -8.21 -7.42
CA ASN A 129 17.98 -8.10 -8.88
C ASN A 129 19.44 -8.01 -9.34
N ARG A 130 20.38 -7.80 -8.41
CA ARG A 130 21.81 -7.79 -8.68
C ARG A 130 22.47 -9.15 -8.49
N LEU A 131 21.74 -10.10 -7.96
CA LEU A 131 22.23 -11.46 -7.80
C LEU A 131 22.25 -12.11 -9.19
N ASP A 132 23.42 -12.49 -9.65
CA ASP A 132 23.53 -13.39 -10.80
C ASP A 132 22.96 -14.74 -10.39
N VAL A 133 21.78 -15.05 -10.89
CA VAL A 133 21.10 -16.33 -10.58
C VAL A 133 21.92 -17.54 -11.05
N ASN A 134 22.80 -17.35 -12.04
CA ASN A 134 23.72 -18.39 -12.52
C ASN A 134 24.92 -18.59 -11.58
N ALA A 135 25.22 -17.60 -10.74
CA ALA A 135 26.24 -17.68 -9.69
C ALA A 135 25.69 -18.20 -8.36
N MET A 136 24.39 -18.47 -8.27
CA MET A 136 23.82 -19.07 -7.06
C MET A 136 24.25 -20.53 -6.93
N PRO A 137 24.60 -20.98 -5.70
CA PRO A 137 24.88 -22.40 -5.45
C PRO A 137 23.69 -23.26 -5.86
N SER A 138 23.97 -24.41 -6.46
CA SER A 138 22.96 -25.35 -6.97
C SER A 138 22.06 -25.94 -5.87
N SER A 139 22.42 -25.77 -4.60
CA SER A 139 21.62 -26.19 -3.46
C SER A 139 21.49 -25.11 -2.38
N THR A 140 20.33 -25.05 -1.75
CA THR A 140 20.04 -24.15 -0.65
C THR A 140 21.00 -24.36 0.54
N SER A 141 21.48 -25.59 0.73
CA SER A 141 22.43 -25.95 1.79
C SER A 141 23.82 -25.33 1.56
N GLU A 142 24.29 -25.24 0.32
CA GLU A 142 25.53 -24.56 -0.02
C GLU A 142 25.41 -23.04 0.10
N ALA A 143 24.27 -22.49 -0.27
CA ALA A 143 23.99 -21.07 -0.10
C ALA A 143 23.99 -20.67 1.38
N LEU A 144 23.43 -21.49 2.25
CA LEU A 144 23.42 -21.29 3.71
C LEU A 144 24.83 -21.44 4.31
N LYS A 145 25.62 -22.39 3.86
CA LYS A 145 27.02 -22.59 4.30
C LYS A 145 27.91 -21.42 3.90
N ARG A 146 27.74 -20.85 2.70
CA ARG A 146 28.51 -19.68 2.23
C ARG A 146 28.09 -18.37 2.91
N LYS A 147 26.87 -18.29 3.41
CA LYS A 147 26.38 -17.15 4.23
C LYS A 147 26.75 -17.31 5.70
N GLY A 148 27.74 -18.18 6.01
CA GLY A 148 28.18 -18.43 7.37
C GLY A 148 27.91 -17.26 8.29
N GLU A 149 27.17 -17.51 9.36
CA GLU A 149 27.03 -16.66 10.55
C GLU A 149 26.23 -15.35 10.44
N ARG A 150 25.41 -15.16 9.43
CA ARG A 150 24.38 -14.13 9.58
C ARG A 150 23.10 -14.76 10.07
N HIS A 151 22.80 -14.49 11.33
CA HIS A 151 21.54 -14.85 11.97
C HIS A 151 20.38 -14.47 11.06
N LEU A 152 19.70 -15.48 10.52
CA LEU A 152 18.40 -15.32 9.91
C LEU A 152 17.44 -14.97 11.05
N TRP A 153 16.99 -13.74 11.09
CA TRP A 153 15.84 -13.38 11.91
C TRP A 153 14.63 -14.01 11.28
N VAL A 154 14.17 -15.11 11.86
CA VAL A 154 12.84 -15.68 11.64
C VAL A 154 11.96 -15.07 12.71
N HIS A 155 11.06 -14.19 12.30
CA HIS A 155 9.91 -13.78 13.09
C HIS A 155 8.66 -14.06 12.30
#